data_14120db595a44bbbe9ff3edf1a011187
#
_entry.id   14120db595a44bbbe9ff3edf1a011187
#
_cell.length_a   1.000
_cell.length_b   1.000
_cell.length_c   1.000
_cell.angle_alpha   90.00
_cell.angle_beta   90.00
_cell.angle_gamma   90.00
#
_symmetry.space_group_name_H-M   'P 1'
#
loop_
_entity.id
_entity.type
_entity.pdbx_description
1 polymer ?
#
loop_
_entity_poly.entity_id
_entity_poly.type
_entity_poly.pdbx_seq_one_letter_code
_entity_poly.pdbx_strand_id
1 'polypeptide(L)'
;MEAQLSDVEAGRRFYGELFGWTFGQTGESGDSGEDGEDGESDEGGGDAGDPASGPERPKAPGKAEQPGTAERPGRAGRPGVPQQPVTSLRAYLEGEPVAALVRKTDGRMPTVWSVYFHTPDARALAERIRAGGGQVVTPPHPVGELGTAALAADPEGAVFALWEPGGHRGFGRRHEPGTFAWAELYTRDTEAANAFYGDLFHDALFGPDADPDFGRAPVSDVFPAEMPPHFLVHFLVRDVEAALGTVARLGGRVRVPPFETSYGRAAVVSDGQGASFALLQR
;
A
#
# COMPACT_ATOMS: atom_id res chain seq x y z
N MET A 1 2.08 3.21 4.99
CA MET A 1 3.08 3.76 4.05
C MET A 1 2.92 3.15 2.66
N GLU A 2 3.40 3.88 1.66
CA GLU A 2 3.16 3.54 0.27
C GLU A 2 4.34 3.95 -0.60
N ALA A 3 4.76 3.08 -1.53
CA ALA A 3 5.73 3.46 -2.56
C ALA A 3 5.00 3.92 -3.83
N GLN A 4 5.32 5.12 -4.28
CA GLN A 4 4.83 5.72 -5.52
C GLN A 4 5.78 5.38 -6.66
N LEU A 5 5.42 4.44 -7.53
CA LEU A 5 6.30 3.82 -8.51
C LEU A 5 5.86 4.09 -9.95
N SER A 6 6.80 4.11 -10.88
CA SER A 6 6.49 4.14 -12.32
C SER A 6 6.05 2.76 -12.82
N ASP A 7 6.65 1.70 -12.28
CA ASP A 7 6.37 0.29 -12.59
C ASP A 7 6.15 -0.50 -11.30
N VAL A 8 4.89 -0.81 -11.02
CA VAL A 8 4.47 -1.53 -9.81
C VAL A 8 4.97 -2.98 -9.83
N GLU A 9 5.02 -3.61 -11.01
CA GLU A 9 5.51 -4.99 -11.14
C GLU A 9 7.02 -5.11 -10.91
N ALA A 10 7.80 -4.13 -11.34
CA ALA A 10 9.20 -4.05 -11.00
C ALA A 10 9.39 -3.84 -9.48
N GLY A 11 8.56 -2.99 -8.86
CA GLY A 11 8.52 -2.82 -7.40
C GLY A 11 8.15 -4.11 -6.67
N ARG A 12 7.14 -4.85 -7.14
CA ARG A 12 6.74 -6.13 -6.58
C ARG A 12 7.90 -7.13 -6.53
N ARG A 13 8.66 -7.24 -7.62
CA ARG A 13 9.85 -8.11 -7.65
C ARG A 13 10.92 -7.63 -6.69
N PHE A 14 11.22 -6.33 -6.70
CA PHE A 14 12.27 -5.74 -5.86
C PHE A 14 11.98 -5.94 -4.36
N TYR A 15 10.84 -5.47 -3.90
CA TYR A 15 10.49 -5.51 -2.46
C TYR A 15 10.11 -6.92 -1.99
N GLY A 16 9.51 -7.74 -2.87
CA GLY A 16 9.23 -9.14 -2.60
C GLY A 16 10.50 -9.93 -2.30
N GLU A 17 11.55 -9.74 -3.10
CA GLU A 17 12.82 -10.43 -2.92
C GLU A 17 13.66 -9.84 -1.77
N LEU A 18 13.60 -8.50 -1.57
CA LEU A 18 14.36 -7.83 -0.51
C LEU A 18 13.79 -8.12 0.89
N PHE A 19 12.48 -8.09 1.05
CA PHE A 19 11.81 -8.18 2.35
C PHE A 19 10.99 -9.47 2.56
N GLY A 20 10.87 -10.32 1.54
CA GLY A 20 10.04 -11.52 1.62
C GLY A 20 8.54 -11.23 1.49
N TRP A 21 8.15 -10.10 0.91
CA TRP A 21 6.75 -9.72 0.81
C TRP A 21 6.00 -10.52 -0.25
N THR A 22 4.76 -10.87 0.07
CA THR A 22 3.75 -11.33 -0.88
C THR A 22 2.82 -10.18 -1.23
N PHE A 23 2.08 -10.28 -2.33
CA PHE A 23 1.26 -9.18 -2.83
C PHE A 23 -0.12 -9.65 -3.27
N GLY A 24 -1.16 -8.88 -2.87
CA GLY A 24 -2.53 -8.99 -3.36
C GLY A 24 -2.98 -7.70 -4.05
N GLN A 25 -3.98 -7.81 -4.92
CA GLN A 25 -4.60 -6.61 -5.51
C GLN A 25 -5.40 -5.86 -4.44
N THR A 26 -5.33 -4.52 -4.48
CA THR A 26 -6.14 -3.69 -3.59
C THR A 26 -7.60 -3.78 -4.03
N GLY A 27 -8.41 -4.58 -3.35
CA GLY A 27 -9.83 -4.82 -3.69
C GLY A 27 -10.26 -6.29 -3.64
N GLU A 28 -9.33 -7.24 -3.63
CA GLU A 28 -9.65 -8.64 -3.33
C GLU A 28 -9.57 -8.84 -1.81
N SER A 29 -10.73 -8.87 -1.16
CA SER A 29 -10.87 -9.48 0.17
C SER A 29 -10.45 -10.94 0.01
N GLY A 30 -9.41 -11.36 0.74
CA GLY A 30 -9.00 -12.76 0.75
C GLY A 30 -10.09 -13.63 1.36
N ASP A 31 -10.98 -14.12 0.51
CA ASP A 31 -11.77 -15.30 0.78
C ASP A 31 -10.94 -16.52 0.38
N SER A 32 -10.11 -16.99 1.30
CA SER A 32 -9.56 -18.33 1.26
C SER A 32 -10.63 -19.27 1.78
N GLY A 33 -11.58 -19.64 0.88
CA GLY A 33 -12.48 -20.75 1.10
C GLY A 33 -11.68 -22.03 1.27
N GLU A 34 -11.65 -22.57 2.47
CA GLU A 34 -11.33 -23.97 2.71
C GLU A 34 -12.40 -24.81 2.01
N ASP A 35 -12.02 -25.48 0.94
CA ASP A 35 -12.73 -26.61 0.37
C ASP A 35 -12.65 -27.77 1.40
N GLY A 36 -13.68 -27.90 2.19
CA GLY A 36 -13.96 -29.06 3.02
C GLY A 36 -14.84 -30.02 2.23
N GLU A 37 -14.23 -31.03 1.63
CA GLU A 37 -14.90 -32.27 1.25
C GLU A 37 -15.40 -32.99 2.51
N ASP A 38 -16.57 -33.62 2.35
CA ASP A 38 -17.00 -34.91 2.87
C ASP A 38 -18.34 -34.92 3.62
N GLY A 39 -19.14 -35.87 3.14
CA GLY A 39 -20.02 -36.64 4.00
C GLY A 39 -21.47 -36.79 3.53
N GLU A 40 -21.69 -37.72 2.58
CA GLU A 40 -22.96 -38.43 2.42
C GLU A 40 -23.45 -39.07 3.71
N SER A 41 -24.73 -38.95 3.97
CA SER A 41 -25.61 -40.03 4.50
C SER A 41 -27.03 -39.49 4.65
N ASP A 42 -27.95 -39.87 3.80
CA ASP A 42 -28.96 -40.90 3.76
C ASP A 42 -30.00 -40.90 4.88
N GLU A 43 -31.27 -41.09 4.37
CA GLU A 43 -32.48 -41.57 4.99
C GLU A 43 -33.48 -40.64 5.74
N GLY A 44 -34.67 -40.54 5.14
CA GLY A 44 -35.89 -40.96 5.82
C GLY A 44 -37.11 -40.01 5.84
N GLY A 45 -38.02 -40.19 4.89
CA GLY A 45 -39.44 -40.48 5.18
C GLY A 45 -40.47 -39.42 5.54
N GLY A 46 -41.52 -39.36 4.72
CA GLY A 46 -42.89 -39.19 5.20
C GLY A 46 -43.60 -37.85 4.91
N ASP A 47 -44.40 -37.85 3.93
CA ASP A 47 -45.82 -38.01 3.73
C ASP A 47 -46.74 -36.77 3.83
N ALA A 48 -47.54 -36.63 2.76
CA ALA A 48 -48.95 -36.13 2.64
C ALA A 48 -49.25 -34.62 2.66
N GLY A 49 -49.92 -34.21 1.56
CA GLY A 49 -50.96 -33.20 1.58
C GLY A 49 -51.09 -32.27 0.37
N ASP A 50 -51.72 -32.79 -0.70
CA ASP A 50 -52.37 -32.02 -1.78
C ASP A 50 -53.81 -31.64 -1.33
N PRO A 51 -54.69 -30.80 -1.96
CA PRO A 51 -54.62 -30.20 -3.30
C PRO A 51 -55.14 -28.74 -3.45
N ALA A 52 -55.04 -28.15 -4.61
CA ALA A 52 -56.09 -27.56 -5.41
C ALA A 52 -55.79 -26.29 -6.20
N SER A 53 -56.02 -26.42 -7.50
CA SER A 53 -56.65 -25.49 -8.45
C SER A 53 -55.83 -24.41 -9.15
N GLY A 54 -55.65 -24.67 -10.47
CA GLY A 54 -55.17 -23.76 -11.49
C GLY A 54 -56.16 -22.65 -11.89
N PRO A 55 -55.88 -21.90 -12.95
CA PRO A 55 -56.15 -22.35 -14.34
C PRO A 55 -55.19 -21.89 -15.45
N GLU A 56 -55.20 -22.72 -16.46
CA GLU A 56 -55.10 -22.52 -17.93
C GLU A 56 -54.05 -21.65 -18.62
N ARG A 57 -53.29 -22.36 -19.45
CA ARG A 57 -52.50 -21.89 -20.61
C ARG A 57 -53.34 -21.64 -21.83
N PRO A 58 -52.96 -20.79 -22.76
CA PRO A 58 -53.26 -21.01 -24.19
C PRO A 58 -52.01 -21.41 -25.00
N LYS A 59 -52.34 -22.15 -26.05
CA LYS A 59 -51.53 -22.91 -27.01
C LYS A 59 -50.66 -22.09 -27.91
N ALA A 60 -49.56 -22.74 -28.31
CA ALA A 60 -48.66 -22.39 -29.44
C ALA A 60 -49.30 -22.66 -30.81
N PRO A 61 -48.82 -22.06 -31.87
CA PRO A 61 -48.78 -22.76 -33.14
C PRO A 61 -47.38 -22.77 -33.83
N GLY A 62 -47.12 -23.87 -34.52
CA GLY A 62 -46.53 -23.91 -35.84
C GLY A 62 -45.02 -24.19 -35.92
N LYS A 63 -44.73 -25.45 -36.27
CA LYS A 63 -43.45 -25.91 -36.85
C LYS A 63 -43.19 -25.22 -38.19
N ALA A 64 -41.96 -24.80 -38.45
CA ALA A 64 -41.40 -24.64 -39.78
C ALA A 64 -40.01 -25.23 -39.85
N GLU A 65 -39.71 -25.79 -40.98
CA GLU A 65 -38.63 -26.70 -41.36
C GLU A 65 -37.22 -26.18 -41.15
N GLN A 66 -36.31 -27.15 -40.90
CA GLN A 66 -34.83 -26.94 -40.96
C GLN A 66 -34.33 -27.08 -42.43
N PRO A 67 -33.31 -26.35 -42.80
CA PRO A 67 -32.30 -26.89 -43.70
C PRO A 67 -30.88 -26.77 -43.20
N GLY A 68 -30.14 -27.85 -43.41
CA GLY A 68 -28.71 -27.79 -43.82
C GLY A 68 -27.69 -27.68 -42.69
N THR A 69 -27.07 -28.82 -42.36
CA THR A 69 -25.74 -28.94 -41.72
C THR A 69 -24.70 -28.13 -42.45
N ALA A 70 -24.21 -27.03 -41.83
CA ALA A 70 -22.96 -26.37 -42.22
C ALA A 70 -21.90 -26.67 -41.15
N GLU A 71 -20.75 -27.14 -41.63
CA GLU A 71 -19.54 -27.44 -40.86
C GLU A 71 -19.17 -26.25 -39.95
N ARG A 72 -18.88 -26.54 -38.68
CA ARG A 72 -18.34 -25.57 -37.73
C ARG A 72 -16.86 -25.31 -38.06
N PRO A 73 -16.47 -24.07 -38.38
CA PRO A 73 -15.08 -23.71 -38.41
C PRO A 73 -14.47 -23.75 -36.99
N GLY A 74 -13.21 -24.21 -36.92
CA GLY A 74 -12.46 -24.43 -35.72
C GLY A 74 -12.49 -23.25 -34.75
N ARG A 75 -12.53 -23.60 -33.48
CA ARG A 75 -12.54 -22.69 -32.32
C ARG A 75 -11.26 -21.86 -32.33
N ALA A 76 -11.28 -20.70 -32.99
CA ALA A 76 -10.24 -19.69 -32.83
C ALA A 76 -10.19 -19.30 -31.34
N GLY A 77 -9.00 -19.38 -30.74
CA GLY A 77 -8.78 -18.99 -29.38
C GLY A 77 -9.32 -17.57 -29.15
N ARG A 78 -10.07 -17.39 -28.06
CA ARG A 78 -10.51 -16.06 -27.63
C ARG A 78 -9.26 -15.18 -27.51
N PRO A 79 -9.23 -14.00 -28.15
CA PRO A 79 -8.17 -13.04 -27.88
C PRO A 79 -8.18 -12.75 -26.37
N GLY A 80 -7.02 -12.89 -25.74
CA GLY A 80 -6.87 -12.60 -24.30
C GLY A 80 -7.36 -11.18 -24.07
N VAL A 81 -8.26 -11.03 -23.09
CA VAL A 81 -8.69 -9.71 -22.61
C VAL A 81 -7.41 -8.96 -22.24
N PRO A 82 -7.15 -7.76 -22.79
CA PRO A 82 -5.98 -6.99 -22.37
C PRO A 82 -6.07 -6.78 -20.86
N GLN A 83 -5.12 -7.36 -20.13
CA GLN A 83 -5.02 -7.14 -18.69
C GLN A 83 -4.77 -5.66 -18.47
N GLN A 84 -5.65 -4.99 -17.77
CA GLN A 84 -5.41 -3.61 -17.36
C GLN A 84 -4.14 -3.56 -16.51
N PRO A 85 -3.28 -2.56 -16.72
CA PRO A 85 -2.06 -2.46 -15.94
C PRO A 85 -2.41 -2.38 -14.45
N VAL A 86 -1.73 -3.18 -13.63
CA VAL A 86 -1.88 -3.15 -12.17
C VAL A 86 -1.55 -1.75 -11.68
N THR A 87 -2.49 -1.11 -11.01
CA THR A 87 -2.35 0.26 -10.52
C THR A 87 -1.91 0.32 -9.06
N SER A 88 -2.23 -0.71 -8.28
CA SER A 88 -1.95 -0.76 -6.84
C SER A 88 -1.87 -2.20 -6.35
N LEU A 89 -0.88 -2.47 -5.49
CA LEU A 89 -0.67 -3.75 -4.81
C LEU A 89 -0.54 -3.51 -3.32
N ARG A 90 -1.20 -4.33 -2.51
CA ARG A 90 -0.96 -4.38 -1.07
C ARG A 90 0.13 -5.43 -0.79
N ALA A 91 1.13 -5.05 0.00
CA ALA A 91 2.21 -5.91 0.44
C ALA A 91 1.86 -6.54 1.78
N TYR A 92 2.16 -7.83 1.92
CA TYR A 92 1.94 -8.64 3.11
C TYR A 92 3.21 -9.35 3.52
N LEU A 93 3.43 -9.47 4.83
CA LEU A 93 4.42 -10.35 5.42
C LEU A 93 3.69 -11.33 6.33
N GLU A 94 3.81 -12.64 6.05
CA GLU A 94 3.10 -13.70 6.78
C GLU A 94 1.58 -13.45 6.91
N GLY A 95 0.97 -12.97 5.82
CA GLY A 95 -0.47 -12.70 5.75
C GLY A 95 -0.91 -11.33 6.28
N GLU A 96 -0.05 -10.59 6.98
CA GLU A 96 -0.38 -9.30 7.56
C GLU A 96 0.06 -8.12 6.68
N PRO A 97 -0.75 -7.06 6.54
CA PRO A 97 -0.43 -5.92 5.69
C PRO A 97 0.74 -5.10 6.25
N VAL A 98 1.72 -4.80 5.40
CA VAL A 98 2.94 -4.07 5.80
C VAL A 98 3.19 -2.81 4.96
N ALA A 99 2.71 -2.74 3.72
CA ALA A 99 2.89 -1.59 2.85
C ALA A 99 1.92 -1.63 1.66
N ALA A 100 1.98 -0.61 0.81
CA ALA A 100 1.37 -0.61 -0.51
C ALA A 100 2.36 -0.13 -1.58
N LEU A 101 2.20 -0.64 -2.80
CA LEU A 101 2.89 -0.15 -4.00
C LEU A 101 1.84 0.41 -4.94
N VAL A 102 1.99 1.66 -5.37
CA VAL A 102 1.01 2.34 -6.19
C VAL A 102 1.68 2.95 -7.41
N ARG A 103 1.01 2.86 -8.56
CA ARG A 103 1.48 3.50 -9.77
C ARG A 103 1.27 5.02 -9.68
N LYS A 104 2.32 5.77 -9.96
CA LYS A 104 2.23 7.24 -10.09
C LYS A 104 1.23 7.61 -11.18
N THR A 105 0.38 8.57 -10.90
CA THR A 105 -0.60 9.09 -11.85
C THR A 105 0.01 10.07 -12.85
N ASP A 106 1.12 10.73 -12.49
CA ASP A 106 1.89 11.64 -13.35
C ASP A 106 3.37 11.20 -13.32
N GLY A 107 3.97 11.03 -14.49
CA GLY A 107 5.39 10.69 -14.65
C GLY A 107 6.36 11.75 -14.09
N ARG A 108 5.88 12.98 -13.85
CA ARG A 108 6.65 14.06 -13.23
C ARG A 108 6.76 13.93 -11.72
N MET A 109 5.86 13.15 -11.10
CA MET A 109 5.94 12.90 -9.65
C MET A 109 7.22 12.12 -9.34
N PRO A 110 7.91 12.44 -8.24
CA PRO A 110 9.07 11.69 -7.81
C PRO A 110 8.66 10.24 -7.46
N THR A 111 9.60 9.32 -7.59
CA THR A 111 9.46 7.96 -7.08
C THR A 111 9.90 7.97 -5.62
N VAL A 112 8.97 7.78 -4.70
CA VAL A 112 9.20 7.97 -3.25
C VAL A 112 8.42 6.98 -2.42
N TRP A 113 8.87 6.79 -1.19
CA TRP A 113 8.08 6.24 -0.09
C TRP A 113 7.35 7.37 0.62
N SER A 114 6.02 7.28 0.72
CA SER A 114 5.18 8.23 1.46
C SER A 114 4.80 7.66 2.82
N VAL A 115 4.99 8.48 3.86
CA VAL A 115 4.49 8.21 5.21
C VAL A 115 3.03 8.64 5.27
N TYR A 116 2.18 7.83 5.90
CA TYR A 116 0.78 8.13 6.11
C TYR A 116 0.52 8.32 7.60
N PHE A 117 0.08 9.51 7.98
CA PHE A 117 -0.38 9.79 9.32
C PHE A 117 -1.87 9.47 9.47
N HIS A 118 -2.17 8.71 10.49
CA HIS A 118 -3.55 8.39 10.84
C HIS A 118 -4.28 9.63 11.36
N THR A 119 -5.53 9.80 10.95
CA THR A 119 -6.42 10.86 11.46
C THR A 119 -7.86 10.36 11.50
N PRO A 120 -8.66 10.75 12.49
CA PRO A 120 -10.09 10.45 12.48
C PRO A 120 -10.89 11.32 11.52
N ASP A 121 -10.31 12.43 11.02
CA ASP A 121 -10.94 13.35 10.08
C ASP A 121 -9.87 14.01 9.19
N ALA A 122 -9.72 13.47 7.97
CA ALA A 122 -8.72 13.94 7.00
C ALA A 122 -9.04 15.36 6.50
N ARG A 123 -10.32 15.74 6.47
CA ARG A 123 -10.73 17.10 6.03
C ARG A 123 -10.36 18.15 7.06
N ALA A 124 -10.71 17.93 8.31
CA ALA A 124 -10.37 18.86 9.39
C ALA A 124 -8.85 19.00 9.54
N LEU A 125 -8.10 17.89 9.44
CA LEU A 125 -6.64 17.93 9.51
C LEU A 125 -6.02 18.67 8.31
N ALA A 126 -6.55 18.49 7.10
CA ALA A 126 -6.11 19.21 5.91
C ALA A 126 -6.30 20.75 6.05
N GLU A 127 -7.37 21.19 6.71
CA GLU A 127 -7.59 22.62 7.00
C GLU A 127 -6.59 23.15 8.04
N ARG A 128 -6.29 22.37 9.08
CA ARG A 128 -5.26 22.73 10.08
C ARG A 128 -3.87 22.81 9.45
N ILE A 129 -3.52 21.92 8.52
CA ILE A 129 -2.26 21.97 7.76
C ILE A 129 -2.14 23.29 7.02
N ARG A 130 -3.19 23.73 6.31
CA ARG A 130 -3.19 25.02 5.61
C ARG A 130 -3.04 26.20 6.58
N ALA A 131 -3.75 26.16 7.70
CA ALA A 131 -3.69 27.20 8.72
C ALA A 131 -2.29 27.29 9.37
N GLY A 132 -1.59 26.16 9.52
CA GLY A 132 -0.22 26.09 10.03
C GLY A 132 0.88 26.43 9.00
N GLY A 133 0.51 26.87 7.79
CA GLY A 133 1.46 27.24 6.75
C GLY A 133 1.91 26.10 5.84
N GLY A 134 1.40 24.88 6.03
CA GLY A 134 1.62 23.77 5.13
C GLY A 134 0.73 23.85 3.87
N GLN A 135 0.94 22.92 2.96
CA GLN A 135 0.20 22.83 1.70
C GLN A 135 -0.57 21.50 1.60
N VAL A 136 -1.83 21.56 1.15
CA VAL A 136 -2.57 20.35 0.74
C VAL A 136 -2.40 20.18 -0.76
N VAL A 137 -1.58 19.18 -1.12
CA VAL A 137 -1.22 18.85 -2.51
C VAL A 137 -2.36 18.12 -3.20
N THR A 138 -2.92 17.10 -2.53
CA THR A 138 -4.12 16.40 -3.00
C THR A 138 -5.17 16.47 -1.89
N PRO A 139 -6.35 17.06 -2.14
CA PRO A 139 -7.43 17.12 -1.15
C PRO A 139 -7.88 15.73 -0.68
N PRO A 140 -8.49 15.62 0.51
CA PRO A 140 -9.08 14.39 0.98
C PRO A 140 -10.06 13.78 -0.04
N HIS A 141 -9.81 12.53 -0.41
CA HIS A 141 -10.60 11.79 -1.39
C HIS A 141 -10.75 10.33 -0.98
N PRO A 142 -11.87 9.67 -1.31
CA PRO A 142 -12.09 8.29 -0.96
C PRO A 142 -11.17 7.34 -1.75
N VAL A 143 -10.67 6.30 -1.08
CA VAL A 143 -9.93 5.18 -1.65
C VAL A 143 -10.81 3.93 -1.54
N GLY A 144 -11.84 3.87 -2.35
CA GLY A 144 -12.87 2.84 -2.26
C GLY A 144 -13.45 2.75 -0.84
N GLU A 145 -13.64 1.54 -0.37
CA GLU A 145 -14.11 1.25 0.99
C GLU A 145 -12.96 1.22 2.03
N LEU A 146 -11.71 1.38 1.58
CA LEU A 146 -10.54 1.27 2.45
C LEU A 146 -10.41 2.45 3.40
N GLY A 147 -10.81 3.65 2.98
CA GLY A 147 -10.70 4.88 3.76
C GLY A 147 -10.62 6.13 2.90
N THR A 148 -10.18 7.23 3.49
CA THR A 148 -9.94 8.50 2.83
C THR A 148 -8.45 8.87 2.91
N ALA A 149 -7.85 9.23 1.78
CA ALA A 149 -6.47 9.68 1.69
C ALA A 149 -6.37 11.15 1.32
N ALA A 150 -5.29 11.81 1.75
CA ALA A 150 -4.89 13.13 1.27
C ALA A 150 -3.37 13.20 1.20
N LEU A 151 -2.84 14.11 0.37
CA LEU A 151 -1.41 14.39 0.29
C LEU A 151 -1.17 15.84 0.69
N ALA A 152 -0.19 16.05 1.56
CA ALA A 152 0.17 17.34 2.08
C ALA A 152 1.69 17.55 2.09
N ALA A 153 2.11 18.78 2.30
CA ALA A 153 3.50 19.13 2.56
C ALA A 153 3.53 20.08 3.78
N ASP A 154 4.58 19.96 4.57
CA ASP A 154 4.86 20.90 5.64
C ASP A 154 5.34 22.26 5.09
N PRO A 155 5.56 23.29 5.95
CA PRO A 155 6.01 24.61 5.50
C PRO A 155 7.37 24.59 4.77
N GLU A 156 8.23 23.61 5.01
CA GLU A 156 9.53 23.47 4.33
C GLU A 156 9.45 22.61 3.07
N GLY A 157 8.30 21.98 2.79
CA GLY A 157 8.03 21.18 1.60
C GLY A 157 8.20 19.67 1.79
N ALA A 158 8.41 19.17 3.01
CA ALA A 158 8.43 17.74 3.26
C ALA A 158 7.02 17.15 3.04
N VAL A 159 6.92 16.20 2.10
CA VAL A 159 5.64 15.62 1.69
C VAL A 159 5.28 14.43 2.59
N PHE A 160 4.03 14.40 3.01
CA PHE A 160 3.43 13.30 3.76
C PHE A 160 1.96 13.10 3.37
N ALA A 161 1.40 11.96 3.71
CA ALA A 161 0.01 11.65 3.45
C ALA A 161 -0.81 11.57 4.74
N LEU A 162 -2.12 11.74 4.61
CA LEU A 162 -3.11 11.53 5.65
C LEU A 162 -3.90 10.27 5.34
N TRP A 163 -4.27 9.53 6.36
CA TRP A 163 -5.13 8.38 6.25
C TRP A 163 -6.24 8.43 7.30
N GLU A 164 -7.47 8.53 6.83
CA GLU A 164 -8.67 8.32 7.64
C GLU A 164 -9.19 6.91 7.35
N PRO A 165 -9.08 5.98 8.32
CA PRO A 165 -9.40 4.59 8.08
C PRO A 165 -10.88 4.33 7.82
N GLY A 166 -11.14 3.51 6.82
CA GLY A 166 -12.39 2.80 6.63
C GLY A 166 -12.19 1.31 6.89
N GLY A 167 -12.30 0.48 5.86
CA GLY A 167 -12.04 -0.96 5.93
C GLY A 167 -10.57 -1.34 6.16
N HIS A 168 -9.61 -0.41 5.93
CA HIS A 168 -8.18 -0.66 6.14
C HIS A 168 -7.61 0.21 7.25
N ARG A 169 -7.21 -0.42 8.36
CA ARG A 169 -6.75 0.27 9.58
C ARG A 169 -5.28 0.68 9.57
N GLY A 170 -4.48 0.18 8.61
CA GLY A 170 -3.05 0.46 8.54
C GLY A 170 -2.19 -0.80 8.61
N PHE A 171 -1.06 -0.74 9.35
CA PHE A 171 -0.16 -1.88 9.50
C PHE A 171 -0.78 -3.03 10.29
N GLY A 172 -0.59 -4.28 9.79
CA GLY A 172 -0.76 -5.48 10.58
C GLY A 172 0.51 -5.83 11.36
N ARG A 173 1.70 -5.52 10.76
CA ARG A 173 3.02 -5.77 11.38
C ARG A 173 3.96 -4.59 11.21
N ARG A 174 4.78 -4.35 12.24
CA ARG A 174 5.87 -3.37 12.25
C ARG A 174 6.93 -3.76 13.27
N HIS A 175 8.12 -3.15 13.23
CA HIS A 175 9.23 -3.33 14.14
C HIS A 175 9.87 -4.73 14.16
N GLU A 176 9.74 -5.46 13.06
CA GLU A 176 10.40 -6.74 12.84
C GLU A 176 11.06 -6.81 11.45
N PRO A 177 12.00 -7.73 11.21
CA PRO A 177 12.69 -7.82 9.93
C PRO A 177 11.72 -7.95 8.75
N GLY A 178 11.89 -7.10 7.74
CA GLY A 178 11.02 -7.00 6.57
C GLY A 178 9.86 -6.01 6.74
N THR A 179 9.76 -5.29 7.86
CA THR A 179 8.68 -4.33 8.10
C THR A 179 9.19 -2.93 8.40
N PHE A 180 8.25 -1.99 8.50
CA PHE A 180 8.50 -0.62 8.96
C PHE A 180 9.10 -0.62 10.37
N ALA A 181 10.18 0.14 10.53
CA ALA A 181 10.86 0.32 11.80
C ALA A 181 10.72 1.74 12.34
N TRP A 182 10.76 2.73 11.45
CA TRP A 182 10.98 4.11 11.81
C TRP A 182 10.77 5.02 10.60
N ALA A 183 10.32 6.26 10.80
CA ALA A 183 10.36 7.31 9.80
C ALA A 183 11.06 8.55 10.38
N GLU A 184 12.02 9.10 9.68
CA GLU A 184 12.73 10.28 10.10
C GLU A 184 12.45 11.45 9.17
N LEU A 185 12.03 12.58 9.74
CA LEU A 185 11.93 13.84 9.05
C LEU A 185 13.29 14.50 9.00
N TYR A 186 13.87 14.63 7.83
CA TYR A 186 15.02 15.47 7.59
C TYR A 186 14.55 16.88 7.23
N THR A 187 14.87 17.87 8.07
CA THR A 187 14.38 19.25 7.99
C THR A 187 15.55 20.23 8.15
N ARG A 188 15.37 21.49 7.72
CA ARG A 188 16.37 22.53 7.96
C ARG A 188 16.18 23.20 9.32
N ASP A 189 14.93 23.25 9.79
CA ASP A 189 14.56 23.85 11.06
C ASP A 189 13.74 22.88 11.91
N THR A 190 14.44 22.20 12.82
CA THR A 190 13.83 21.22 13.74
C THR A 190 12.86 21.83 14.73
N GLU A 191 13.03 23.11 15.09
CA GLU A 191 12.13 23.80 16.00
C GLU A 191 10.82 24.18 15.30
N ALA A 192 10.90 24.71 14.07
CA ALA A 192 9.73 24.97 13.25
C ALA A 192 8.95 23.67 12.93
N ALA A 193 9.65 22.58 12.64
CA ALA A 193 9.03 21.27 12.46
C ALA A 193 8.31 20.81 13.73
N ASN A 194 8.93 20.95 14.91
CA ASN A 194 8.28 20.62 16.19
C ASN A 194 6.98 21.42 16.39
N ALA A 195 7.02 22.72 16.13
CA ALA A 195 5.83 23.55 16.28
C ALA A 195 4.70 23.12 15.33
N PHE A 196 5.03 22.92 14.05
CA PHE A 196 4.05 22.52 13.04
C PHE A 196 3.42 21.16 13.33
N TYR A 197 4.22 20.13 13.53
CA TYR A 197 3.71 18.78 13.78
C TYR A 197 3.11 18.64 15.21
N GLY A 198 3.63 19.39 16.19
CA GLY A 198 3.05 19.48 17.52
C GLY A 198 1.64 20.07 17.50
N ASP A 199 1.42 21.14 16.74
CA ASP A 199 0.09 21.72 16.54
C ASP A 199 -0.88 20.75 15.84
N LEU A 200 -0.41 19.93 14.89
CA LEU A 200 -1.25 19.00 14.15
C LEU A 200 -1.58 17.73 14.93
N PHE A 201 -0.58 17.16 15.59
CA PHE A 201 -0.66 15.83 16.19
C PHE A 201 -0.43 15.85 17.71
N HIS A 202 -0.36 17.05 18.29
CA HIS A 202 0.03 17.27 19.68
C HIS A 202 1.41 16.63 19.95
N ASP A 203 1.62 16.03 21.11
CA ASP A 203 2.89 15.40 21.44
C ASP A 203 3.08 13.99 20.81
N ALA A 204 2.15 13.56 19.93
CA ALA A 204 2.14 12.20 19.43
C ALA A 204 3.33 11.82 18.53
N LEU A 205 3.99 12.80 17.89
CA LEU A 205 5.12 12.49 17.00
C LEU A 205 6.49 12.75 17.62
N PHE A 206 6.66 13.87 18.35
CA PHE A 206 7.99 14.34 18.79
C PHE A 206 8.04 14.72 20.28
N GLY A 207 6.96 14.53 21.01
CA GLY A 207 6.88 14.80 22.45
C GLY A 207 7.51 13.70 23.32
N PRO A 208 7.55 13.90 24.64
CA PRO A 208 8.12 12.93 25.59
C PRO A 208 7.43 11.55 25.54
N ASP A 209 6.13 11.54 25.25
CA ASP A 209 5.29 10.34 25.16
C ASP A 209 4.97 9.98 23.70
N ALA A 210 5.77 10.49 22.73
CA ALA A 210 5.58 10.24 21.33
C ALA A 210 5.72 8.77 20.96
N ASP A 211 5.00 8.34 19.92
CA ASP A 211 5.21 7.04 19.30
C ASP A 211 6.68 6.95 18.83
N PRO A 212 7.42 5.89 19.22
CA PRO A 212 8.83 5.71 18.83
C PRO A 212 9.03 5.49 17.33
N ASP A 213 7.97 5.59 16.53
CA ASP A 213 7.98 5.39 15.08
C ASP A 213 8.51 6.60 14.30
N PHE A 214 8.63 7.76 14.93
CA PHE A 214 9.01 9.00 14.26
C PHE A 214 10.14 9.74 14.95
N GLY A 215 11.03 10.29 14.13
CA GLY A 215 12.09 11.17 14.57
C GLY A 215 12.28 12.35 13.61
N ARG A 216 13.19 13.22 13.98
CA ARG A 216 13.63 14.34 13.16
C ARG A 216 15.11 14.62 13.36
N ALA A 217 15.74 15.02 12.28
CA ALA A 217 17.14 15.41 12.26
C ALA A 217 17.37 16.56 11.26
N PRO A 218 18.45 17.35 11.46
CA PRO A 218 18.90 18.26 10.43
C PRO A 218 19.27 17.51 9.15
N VAL A 219 18.83 18.04 8.00
CA VAL A 219 19.10 17.40 6.70
C VAL A 219 20.61 17.21 6.46
N SER A 220 21.42 18.13 6.97
CA SER A 220 22.88 18.12 6.83
C SER A 220 23.61 17.01 7.60
N ASP A 221 22.93 16.30 8.49
CA ASP A 221 23.56 15.23 9.28
C ASP A 221 23.87 13.98 8.43
N VAL A 222 23.02 13.72 7.42
CA VAL A 222 23.13 12.52 6.57
C VAL A 222 23.24 12.88 5.08
N PHE A 223 22.62 13.98 4.67
CA PHE A 223 22.46 14.39 3.28
C PHE A 223 23.15 15.72 2.98
N PRO A 224 23.47 16.04 1.71
CA PRO A 224 23.88 17.38 1.31
C PRO A 224 22.85 18.43 1.77
N ALA A 225 23.30 19.59 2.23
CA ALA A 225 22.43 20.65 2.76
C ALA A 225 21.41 21.19 1.73
N GLU A 226 21.69 21.00 0.44
CA GLU A 226 20.83 21.38 -0.68
C GLU A 226 19.65 20.43 -0.85
N MET A 227 19.67 19.23 -0.24
CA MET A 227 18.56 18.29 -0.32
C MET A 227 17.31 18.91 0.31
N PRO A 228 16.15 18.84 -0.38
CA PRO A 228 14.91 19.35 0.21
C PRO A 228 14.53 18.53 1.45
N PRO A 229 13.82 19.15 2.40
CA PRO A 229 13.21 18.43 3.51
C PRO A 229 12.34 17.27 3.04
N HIS A 230 12.44 16.14 3.74
CA HIS A 230 11.74 14.92 3.35
C HIS A 230 11.65 13.91 4.50
N PHE A 231 10.67 13.01 4.40
CA PHE A 231 10.64 11.82 5.26
C PHE A 231 11.45 10.70 4.63
N LEU A 232 12.29 10.04 5.43
CA LEU A 232 12.97 8.81 5.09
C LEU A 232 12.38 7.65 5.89
N VAL A 233 11.84 6.67 5.20
CA VAL A 233 11.29 5.45 5.80
C VAL A 233 12.41 4.45 6.04
N HIS A 234 12.47 3.87 7.24
CA HIS A 234 13.41 2.83 7.61
C HIS A 234 12.68 1.48 7.70
N PHE A 235 13.24 0.47 7.06
CA PHE A 235 12.80 -0.92 7.16
C PHE A 235 13.80 -1.73 7.97
N LEU A 236 13.32 -2.53 8.90
CA LEU A 236 14.16 -3.46 9.64
C LEU A 236 14.66 -4.59 8.73
N VAL A 237 15.94 -4.91 8.87
CA VAL A 237 16.57 -6.06 8.24
C VAL A 237 17.38 -6.84 9.28
N ARG A 238 17.58 -8.13 9.04
CA ARG A 238 18.39 -8.98 9.93
C ARG A 238 19.89 -8.72 9.78
N ASP A 239 20.29 -8.38 8.56
CA ASP A 239 21.69 -8.15 8.18
C ASP A 239 21.71 -7.08 7.07
N VAL A 240 22.28 -5.91 7.38
CA VAL A 240 22.34 -4.78 6.46
C VAL A 240 23.25 -5.05 5.27
N GLU A 241 24.36 -5.77 5.45
CA GLU A 241 25.30 -6.08 4.36
C GLU A 241 24.67 -7.08 3.35
N ALA A 242 23.99 -8.11 3.85
CA ALA A 242 23.25 -9.05 2.99
C ALA A 242 22.12 -8.33 2.22
N ALA A 243 21.42 -7.42 2.89
CA ALA A 243 20.38 -6.61 2.26
C ALA A 243 20.93 -5.68 1.19
N LEU A 244 22.09 -5.04 1.42
CA LEU A 244 22.78 -4.20 0.42
C LEU A 244 23.19 -5.01 -0.82
N GLY A 245 23.69 -6.24 -0.62
CA GLY A 245 23.96 -7.18 -1.73
C GLY A 245 22.72 -7.47 -2.55
N THR A 246 21.58 -7.67 -1.89
CA THR A 246 20.29 -7.89 -2.55
C THR A 246 19.83 -6.65 -3.31
N VAL A 247 19.90 -5.46 -2.70
CA VAL A 247 19.57 -4.17 -3.35
C VAL A 247 20.39 -3.99 -4.63
N ALA A 248 21.70 -4.20 -4.58
CA ALA A 248 22.58 -4.06 -5.74
C ALA A 248 22.23 -5.06 -6.86
N ARG A 249 21.99 -6.31 -6.51
CA ARG A 249 21.60 -7.38 -7.46
C ARG A 249 20.27 -7.08 -8.15
N LEU A 250 19.34 -6.43 -7.46
CA LEU A 250 18.02 -6.04 -7.97
C LEU A 250 18.03 -4.70 -8.72
N GLY A 251 19.21 -4.11 -8.95
CA GLY A 251 19.36 -2.86 -9.70
C GLY A 251 19.13 -1.59 -8.87
N GLY A 252 19.03 -1.70 -7.56
CA GLY A 252 19.01 -0.58 -6.64
C GLY A 252 20.42 -0.01 -6.43
N ARG A 253 20.50 1.05 -5.62
CA ARG A 253 21.78 1.75 -5.34
C ARG A 253 21.94 2.06 -3.87
N VAL A 254 23.16 1.93 -3.36
CA VAL A 254 23.54 2.46 -2.05
C VAL A 254 23.76 3.97 -2.20
N ARG A 255 23.03 4.76 -1.43
CA ARG A 255 23.12 6.23 -1.39
C ARG A 255 24.01 6.70 -0.27
N VAL A 256 23.86 6.08 0.91
CA VAL A 256 24.73 6.29 2.06
C VAL A 256 25.18 4.90 2.53
N PRO A 257 26.49 4.63 2.58
CA PRO A 257 27.00 3.36 3.05
C PRO A 257 26.64 3.12 4.52
N PRO A 258 26.78 1.89 5.05
CA PRO A 258 26.44 1.59 6.43
C PRO A 258 27.13 2.50 7.45
N PHE A 259 26.38 3.01 8.41
CA PHE A 259 26.83 3.84 9.51
C PHE A 259 26.11 3.48 10.81
N GLU A 260 26.75 3.75 11.93
CA GLU A 260 26.18 3.49 13.25
C GLU A 260 25.25 4.64 13.68
N THR A 261 24.11 4.29 14.23
CA THR A 261 23.16 5.20 14.87
C THR A 261 22.86 4.76 16.28
N SER A 262 22.21 5.60 17.09
CA SER A 262 21.73 5.21 18.42
C SER A 262 20.68 4.07 18.39
N TYR A 263 20.09 3.80 17.23
CA TYR A 263 19.04 2.79 17.03
C TYR A 263 19.54 1.51 16.38
N GLY A 264 20.80 1.46 15.97
CA GLY A 264 21.43 0.36 15.27
C GLY A 264 22.20 0.79 14.03
N ARG A 265 22.63 -0.17 13.23
CA ARG A 265 23.38 0.06 12.00
C ARG A 265 22.44 0.32 10.83
N ALA A 266 22.58 1.47 10.19
CA ALA A 266 21.73 1.93 9.11
C ALA A 266 22.48 2.12 7.80
N ALA A 267 21.78 2.00 6.66
CA ALA A 267 22.27 2.40 5.35
C ALA A 267 21.11 3.01 4.55
N VAL A 268 21.39 4.01 3.71
CA VAL A 268 20.38 4.58 2.81
C VAL A 268 20.56 4.01 1.42
N VAL A 269 19.48 3.54 0.85
CA VAL A 269 19.43 2.92 -0.46
C VAL A 269 18.35 3.53 -1.33
N SER A 270 18.37 3.25 -2.61
CA SER A 270 17.21 3.44 -3.49
C SER A 270 16.93 2.17 -4.28
N ASP A 271 15.66 1.94 -4.60
CA ASP A 271 15.28 0.90 -5.55
C ASP A 271 15.74 1.24 -6.98
N GLY A 272 15.45 0.33 -7.93
CA GLY A 272 15.79 0.50 -9.34
C GLY A 272 15.05 1.66 -10.03
N GLN A 273 14.01 2.22 -9.40
CA GLN A 273 13.20 3.32 -9.92
C GLN A 273 13.50 4.66 -9.23
N GLY A 274 14.35 4.65 -8.19
CA GLY A 274 14.81 5.83 -7.48
C GLY A 274 14.10 6.12 -6.16
N ALA A 275 13.16 5.28 -5.68
CA ALA A 275 12.58 5.44 -4.35
C ALA A 275 13.66 5.20 -3.29
N SER A 276 13.97 6.25 -2.52
CA SER A 276 14.93 6.17 -1.42
C SER A 276 14.26 5.68 -0.14
N PHE A 277 14.98 4.85 0.62
CA PHE A 277 14.61 4.35 1.94
C PHE A 277 15.85 3.91 2.71
N ALA A 278 15.73 3.73 4.01
CA ALA A 278 16.81 3.21 4.82
C ALA A 278 16.58 1.74 5.21
N LEU A 279 17.66 1.01 5.33
CA LEU A 279 17.73 -0.31 5.94
C LEU A 279 18.31 -0.13 7.35
N LEU A 280 17.68 -0.72 8.36
CA LEU A 280 18.10 -0.64 9.76
C LEU A 280 18.27 -2.04 10.34
N GLN A 281 19.43 -2.32 10.88
CA GLN A 281 19.75 -3.52 11.65
C GLN A 281 19.91 -3.14 13.13
N ARG A 282 19.07 -3.73 13.98
CA ARG A 282 19.15 -3.58 15.45
C ARG A 282 19.91 -4.73 16.07
#